data_881ecb256a8733a101ccb6dc6bbf5f56
#
_entry.id   881ecb256a8733a101ccb6dc6bbf5f56
#
_cell.length_a   1.000
_cell.length_b   1.000
_cell.length_c   1.000
_cell.angle_alpha   90.00
_cell.angle_beta   90.00
_cell.angle_gamma   90.00
#
_symmetry.space_group_name_H-M   'P 1'
#
loop_
_entity.id
_entity.type
_entity.pdbx_description
1 polymer ?
#
loop_
_entity_poly.entity_id
_entity_poly.type
_entity_poly.pdbx_seq_one_letter_code
_entity_poly.pdbx_strand_id
1 'polypeptide(L)'
;MHFPVLGAGCAGPACALPASALAPLQSFPFVRSSGTRYLGGFVGDALKRAKWLRDQTGDWAYGVRKLAQVARRFPQTAYAGLTMSLQSEWQYLQRVVPDLHEVFEEVETAIARDFLPALLDCTVEQAAALRAQVALPVKLGGLGIPDPRTTGS
;
A
#
# COMPACT_ATOMS: atom_id res chain seq x y z
N MET A 1 -4.78 -35.58 0.10
CA MET A 1 -3.76 -35.02 1.00
C MET A 1 -4.28 -33.67 1.46
N HIS A 2 -4.61 -33.57 2.73
CA HIS A 2 -5.28 -32.43 3.33
C HIS A 2 -4.18 -31.58 3.98
N PHE A 3 -3.89 -30.40 3.42
CA PHE A 3 -3.01 -29.44 4.07
C PHE A 3 -3.84 -28.68 5.12
N PRO A 4 -3.43 -28.63 6.39
CA PRO A 4 -4.11 -27.81 7.37
C PRO A 4 -3.84 -26.34 7.02
N VAL A 5 -4.91 -25.59 6.85
CA VAL A 5 -4.93 -24.15 6.81
C VAL A 5 -4.46 -23.65 8.18
N LEU A 6 -3.26 -23.10 8.26
CA LEU A 6 -2.79 -22.36 9.42
C LEU A 6 -3.61 -21.06 9.50
N GLY A 7 -4.75 -21.17 10.18
CA GLY A 7 -5.61 -20.06 10.47
C GLY A 7 -5.10 -19.25 11.65
N ALA A 8 -5.33 -17.96 11.55
CA ALA A 8 -5.60 -16.99 12.61
C ALA A 8 -4.49 -16.66 13.62
N GLY A 9 -3.97 -15.43 13.49
CA GLY A 9 -3.87 -14.50 14.60
C GLY A 9 -3.18 -14.95 15.90
N CYS A 10 -1.85 -14.96 15.91
CA CYS A 10 -1.13 -14.80 17.18
C CYS A 10 -1.01 -13.31 17.53
N ALA A 11 -2.09 -12.70 17.95
CA ALA A 11 -2.09 -11.42 18.65
C ALA A 11 -2.03 -11.68 20.16
N GLY A 12 -0.83 -12.02 20.70
CA GLY A 12 -0.63 -12.20 22.13
C GLY A 12 0.84 -12.34 22.46
N PRO A 13 1.27 -12.00 23.71
CA PRO A 13 2.65 -12.14 24.17
C PRO A 13 3.15 -13.58 24.22
N ALA A 14 2.33 -14.57 23.83
CA ALA A 14 2.60 -16.00 23.89
C ALA A 14 3.36 -16.58 22.67
N CYS A 15 3.71 -15.78 21.65
CA CYS A 15 4.51 -16.24 20.51
C CYS A 15 6.03 -16.12 20.74
N ALA A 16 6.48 -15.83 21.94
CA ALA A 16 7.89 -15.92 22.25
C ALA A 16 8.30 -17.40 22.32
N LEU A 17 9.20 -17.83 21.43
CA LEU A 17 9.80 -19.18 21.49
C LEU A 17 10.43 -19.38 22.88
N PRO A 18 10.22 -20.55 23.53
CA PRO A 18 10.83 -20.83 24.81
C PRO A 18 12.35 -20.73 24.71
N ALA A 19 13.00 -20.26 25.77
CA ALA A 19 14.46 -20.02 25.80
C ALA A 19 15.24 -21.29 25.40
N SER A 20 14.72 -22.47 25.71
CA SER A 20 15.30 -23.76 25.33
C SER A 20 15.34 -24.02 23.82
N ALA A 21 14.34 -23.50 23.07
CA ALA A 21 14.31 -23.59 21.60
C ALA A 21 15.26 -22.60 20.92
N LEU A 22 15.70 -21.57 21.63
CA LEU A 22 16.62 -20.55 21.14
C LEU A 22 18.11 -20.92 21.39
N ALA A 23 18.39 -21.84 22.31
CA ALA A 23 19.74 -22.22 22.66
C ALA A 23 20.59 -22.72 21.46
N PRO A 24 20.06 -23.58 20.55
CA PRO A 24 20.85 -24.02 19.38
C PRO A 24 21.06 -22.89 18.37
N LEU A 25 20.25 -21.85 18.36
CA LEU A 25 20.38 -20.73 17.42
C LEU A 25 21.41 -19.69 17.88
N GLN A 26 21.82 -19.73 19.14
CA GLN A 26 22.83 -18.80 19.70
C GLN A 26 24.25 -19.04 19.17
N SER A 27 24.54 -20.23 18.68
CA SER A 27 25.84 -20.59 18.09
C SER A 27 26.00 -20.15 16.63
N PHE A 28 24.92 -19.68 15.96
CA PHE A 28 25.01 -19.21 14.59
C PHE A 28 25.14 -17.68 14.54
N PRO A 29 25.87 -17.10 13.55
CA PRO A 29 26.10 -15.68 13.42
C PRO A 29 24.85 -14.98 12.83
N PHE A 30 23.66 -15.19 13.43
CA PHE A 30 22.45 -14.50 13.04
C PHE A 30 22.32 -13.15 13.75
N VAL A 31 22.03 -12.11 13.00
CA VAL A 31 21.59 -10.85 13.56
C VAL A 31 20.11 -10.98 13.91
N ARG A 32 19.79 -10.97 15.21
CA ARG A 32 18.40 -10.94 15.66
C ARG A 32 17.79 -9.57 15.36
N SER A 33 16.80 -9.52 14.50
CA SER A 33 16.02 -8.32 14.21
C SER A 33 14.59 -8.49 14.71
N SER A 34 14.02 -7.47 15.34
CA SER A 34 12.59 -7.43 15.69
C SER A 34 11.68 -7.12 14.51
N GLY A 35 12.25 -6.90 13.33
CA GLY A 35 11.53 -6.71 12.07
C GLY A 35 12.46 -6.31 10.96
N THR A 36 12.16 -6.78 9.76
CA THR A 36 12.92 -6.47 8.55
C THR A 36 12.02 -6.43 7.33
N ARG A 37 12.44 -5.66 6.34
CA ARG A 37 11.81 -5.66 5.02
C ARG A 37 12.21 -6.93 4.30
N TYR A 38 11.23 -7.68 3.80
CA TYR A 38 11.45 -8.90 3.05
C TYR A 38 10.49 -9.00 1.86
N LEU A 39 11.02 -9.22 0.65
CA LEU A 39 10.26 -9.35 -0.60
C LEU A 39 9.19 -8.27 -0.81
N GLY A 40 9.51 -7.00 -0.49
CA GLY A 40 8.59 -5.87 -0.65
C GLY A 40 7.54 -5.71 0.45
N GLY A 41 7.46 -6.65 1.40
CA GLY A 41 6.64 -6.55 2.62
C GLY A 41 7.49 -6.32 3.85
N PHE A 42 6.86 -6.31 5.02
CA PHE A 42 7.53 -6.20 6.32
C PHE A 42 7.18 -7.39 7.21
N VAL A 43 8.20 -8.08 7.71
CA VAL A 43 8.06 -9.20 8.64
C VAL A 43 8.63 -8.79 9.99
N GLY A 44 7.84 -8.92 11.06
CA GLY A 44 8.29 -8.61 12.41
C GLY A 44 7.25 -7.94 13.29
N ASP A 45 7.74 -7.15 14.25
CA ASP A 45 6.93 -6.45 15.24
C ASP A 45 5.87 -5.52 14.63
N ALA A 46 4.65 -5.54 15.21
CA ALA A 46 3.51 -4.76 14.71
C ALA A 46 3.75 -3.25 14.71
N LEU A 47 4.44 -2.71 15.73
CA LEU A 47 4.73 -1.27 15.83
C LEU A 47 5.71 -0.82 14.75
N LYS A 48 6.75 -1.64 14.50
CA LYS A 48 7.72 -1.34 13.44
C LYS A 48 7.11 -1.48 12.06
N ARG A 49 6.23 -2.47 11.86
CA ARG A 49 5.45 -2.62 10.64
C ARG A 49 4.57 -1.40 10.38
N ALA A 50 3.82 -0.94 11.40
CA ALA A 50 2.96 0.23 11.28
C ALA A 50 3.73 1.53 10.98
N LYS A 51 4.93 1.69 11.55
CA LYS A 51 5.81 2.80 11.22
C LYS A 51 6.28 2.73 9.77
N TRP A 52 6.81 1.57 9.37
CA TRP A 52 7.28 1.37 7.99
C TRP A 52 6.18 1.60 6.96
N LEU A 53 4.95 1.13 7.25
CA LEU A 53 3.79 1.35 6.38
C LEU A 53 3.46 2.85 6.22
N ARG A 54 3.47 3.61 7.31
CA ARG A 54 3.24 5.07 7.25
C ARG A 54 4.31 5.79 6.46
N ASP A 55 5.57 5.43 6.65
CA ASP A 55 6.68 6.01 5.89
C ASP A 55 6.48 5.69 4.38
N GLN A 56 6.14 4.45 4.04
CA GLN A 56 5.92 4.01 2.67
C GLN A 56 4.72 4.70 1.99
N THR A 57 3.59 4.83 2.70
CA THR A 57 2.39 5.52 2.16
C THR A 57 2.62 7.02 2.02
N GLY A 58 3.41 7.63 2.90
CA GLY A 58 3.86 9.02 2.77
C GLY A 58 4.69 9.24 1.51
N ASP A 59 5.62 8.33 1.20
CA ASP A 59 6.42 8.37 -0.03
C ASP A 59 5.54 8.24 -1.28
N TRP A 60 4.55 7.35 -1.27
CA TRP A 60 3.60 7.23 -2.38
C TRP A 60 2.71 8.45 -2.55
N ALA A 61 2.17 8.99 -1.47
CA ALA A 61 1.38 10.23 -1.51
C ALA A 61 2.21 11.40 -2.07
N TYR A 62 3.48 11.50 -1.67
CA TYR A 62 4.40 12.46 -2.25
C TYR A 62 4.62 12.23 -3.75
N GLY A 63 4.82 10.98 -4.17
CA GLY A 63 4.93 10.60 -5.59
C GLY A 63 3.70 10.99 -6.40
N VAL A 64 2.49 10.74 -5.88
CA VAL A 64 1.22 11.13 -6.49
C VAL A 64 1.13 12.66 -6.65
N ARG A 65 1.50 13.43 -5.63
CA ARG A 65 1.53 14.91 -5.71
C ARG A 65 2.53 15.42 -6.75
N LYS A 66 3.67 14.75 -6.91
CA LYS A 66 4.63 15.06 -7.99
C LYS A 66 4.04 14.77 -9.37
N LEU A 67 3.36 13.65 -9.53
CA LEU A 67 2.67 13.33 -10.78
C LEU A 67 1.53 14.33 -11.08
N ALA A 68 0.83 14.85 -10.07
CA ALA A 68 -0.16 15.90 -10.24
C ALA A 68 0.44 17.18 -10.86
N GLN A 69 1.66 17.55 -10.49
CA GLN A 69 2.37 18.68 -11.10
C GLN A 69 2.68 18.43 -12.59
N VAL A 70 3.05 17.19 -12.92
CA VAL A 70 3.32 16.79 -14.31
C VAL A 70 2.01 16.71 -15.12
N ALA A 71 0.91 16.26 -14.50
CA ALA A 71 -0.38 16.05 -15.15
C ALA A 71 -0.94 17.31 -15.81
N ARG A 72 -0.71 18.47 -15.22
CA ARG A 72 -1.14 19.77 -15.78
C ARG A 72 -0.58 20.04 -17.17
N ARG A 73 0.59 19.51 -17.49
CA ARG A 73 1.26 19.72 -18.78
C ARG A 73 1.29 18.47 -19.64
N PHE A 74 1.40 17.31 -19.00
CA PHE A 74 1.56 16.02 -19.67
C PHE A 74 0.64 14.98 -19.01
N PRO A 75 -0.70 15.08 -19.19
CA PRO A 75 -1.68 14.23 -18.50
C PRO A 75 -1.49 12.74 -18.79
N GLN A 76 -1.21 12.37 -20.04
CA GLN A 76 -1.00 10.97 -20.43
C GLN A 76 0.24 10.36 -19.76
N THR A 77 1.33 11.12 -19.70
CA THR A 77 2.57 10.67 -19.03
C THR A 77 2.35 10.49 -17.54
N ALA A 78 1.66 11.44 -16.90
CA ALA A 78 1.35 11.35 -15.48
C ALA A 78 0.39 10.18 -15.17
N TYR A 79 -0.62 9.95 -16.02
CA TYR A 79 -1.52 8.81 -15.90
C TYR A 79 -0.76 7.48 -16.02
N ALA A 80 0.12 7.33 -17.02
CA ALA A 80 0.95 6.15 -17.17
C ALA A 80 1.88 5.95 -15.95
N GLY A 81 2.49 7.02 -15.45
CA GLY A 81 3.34 6.99 -14.26
C GLY A 81 2.58 6.51 -13.02
N LEU A 82 1.33 6.94 -12.84
CA LEU A 82 0.50 6.47 -11.74
C LEU A 82 0.13 4.99 -11.92
N THR A 83 -0.48 4.63 -13.05
CA THR A 83 -1.10 3.31 -13.25
C THR A 83 -0.09 2.19 -13.47
N MET A 84 1.04 2.47 -14.11
CA MET A 84 2.05 1.46 -14.46
C MET A 84 3.18 1.35 -13.42
N SER A 85 3.35 2.36 -12.55
CA SER A 85 4.41 2.38 -11.55
C SER A 85 3.85 2.39 -10.13
N LEU A 86 3.44 3.54 -9.61
CA LEU A 86 3.04 3.68 -8.21
C LEU A 86 1.89 2.75 -7.81
N GLN A 87 0.87 2.64 -8.65
CA GLN A 87 -0.29 1.79 -8.36
C GLN A 87 0.10 0.32 -8.22
N SER A 88 1.03 -0.17 -9.02
CA SER A 88 1.49 -1.55 -8.94
C SER A 88 2.23 -1.86 -7.64
N GLU A 89 2.96 -0.88 -7.08
CA GLU A 89 3.69 -1.04 -5.82
C GLU A 89 2.73 -1.22 -4.64
N TRP A 90 1.75 -0.33 -4.47
CA TRP A 90 0.83 -0.46 -3.35
C TRP A 90 -0.18 -1.60 -3.52
N GLN A 91 -0.59 -1.94 -4.76
CA GLN A 91 -1.42 -3.12 -5.00
C GLN A 91 -0.71 -4.42 -4.61
N TYR A 92 0.61 -4.49 -4.80
CA TYR A 92 1.40 -5.61 -4.30
C TYR A 92 1.34 -5.68 -2.77
N LEU A 93 1.54 -4.54 -2.10
CA LEU A 93 1.51 -4.49 -0.64
C LEU A 93 0.14 -4.88 -0.07
N GLN A 94 -0.94 -4.45 -0.68
CA GLN A 94 -2.32 -4.80 -0.30
C GLN A 94 -2.60 -6.31 -0.35
N ARG A 95 -1.90 -7.06 -1.21
CA ARG A 95 -2.03 -8.53 -1.29
C ARG A 95 -1.26 -9.27 -0.21
N VAL A 96 -0.20 -8.68 0.33
CA VAL A 96 0.71 -9.36 1.27
C VAL A 96 0.54 -8.90 2.71
N VAL A 97 -0.13 -7.78 2.94
CA VAL A 97 -0.35 -7.22 4.27
C VAL A 97 -1.85 -6.97 4.48
N PRO A 98 -2.49 -7.61 5.46
CA PRO A 98 -3.90 -7.38 5.77
C PRO A 98 -4.11 -6.05 6.52
N ASP A 99 -5.35 -5.57 6.53
CA ASP A 99 -5.84 -4.45 7.35
C ASP A 99 -5.10 -3.11 7.11
N LEU A 100 -4.96 -2.73 5.84
CA LEU A 100 -4.24 -1.52 5.44
C LEU A 100 -5.13 -0.30 5.19
N HIS A 101 -6.44 -0.36 5.41
CA HIS A 101 -7.40 0.68 5.01
C HIS A 101 -7.02 2.08 5.51
N GLU A 102 -6.73 2.20 6.81
CA GLU A 102 -6.40 3.49 7.43
C GLU A 102 -5.08 4.10 6.91
N VAL A 103 -4.14 3.24 6.56
CA VAL A 103 -2.80 3.70 6.13
C VAL A 103 -2.83 4.34 4.75
N PHE A 104 -3.82 3.98 3.90
CA PHE A 104 -3.98 4.50 2.54
C PHE A 104 -4.77 5.81 2.44
N GLU A 105 -5.27 6.36 3.54
CA GLU A 105 -6.04 7.61 3.54
C GLU A 105 -5.25 8.78 2.93
N GLU A 106 -3.95 8.86 3.23
CA GLU A 106 -3.10 9.92 2.67
C GLU A 106 -2.89 9.77 1.16
N VAL A 107 -2.75 8.54 0.68
CA VAL A 107 -2.59 8.24 -0.76
C VAL A 107 -3.89 8.58 -1.49
N GLU A 108 -5.05 8.16 -0.97
CA GLU A 108 -6.35 8.49 -1.57
C GLU A 108 -6.59 10.00 -1.58
N THR A 109 -6.24 10.71 -0.50
CA THR A 109 -6.33 12.16 -0.45
C THR A 109 -5.49 12.82 -1.54
N ALA A 110 -4.26 12.37 -1.74
CA ALA A 110 -3.39 12.87 -2.81
C ALA A 110 -3.96 12.57 -4.21
N ILE A 111 -4.56 11.38 -4.42
CA ILE A 111 -5.22 11.05 -5.68
C ILE A 111 -6.43 11.95 -5.92
N ALA A 112 -7.35 12.03 -4.95
CA ALA A 112 -8.65 12.69 -5.13
C ALA A 112 -8.53 14.23 -5.20
N ARG A 113 -7.63 14.83 -4.42
CA ARG A 113 -7.52 16.29 -4.29
C ARG A 113 -6.42 16.93 -5.14
N ASP A 114 -5.35 16.20 -5.41
CA ASP A 114 -4.21 16.76 -6.14
C ASP A 114 -4.13 16.21 -7.57
N PHE A 115 -4.17 14.87 -7.71
CA PHE A 115 -3.89 14.23 -8.99
C PHE A 115 -5.08 14.29 -9.96
N LEU A 116 -6.28 13.88 -9.54
CA LEU A 116 -7.45 13.84 -10.42
C LEU A 116 -7.86 15.22 -10.93
N PRO A 117 -7.92 16.28 -10.11
CA PRO A 117 -8.19 17.63 -10.62
C PRO A 117 -7.16 18.09 -11.65
N ALA A 118 -5.88 17.78 -11.44
CA ALA A 118 -4.81 18.13 -12.36
C ALA A 118 -4.84 17.31 -13.66
N LEU A 119 -5.24 16.03 -13.58
CA LEU A 119 -5.34 15.13 -14.73
C LEU A 119 -6.51 15.47 -15.63
N LEU A 120 -7.66 15.82 -15.03
CA LEU A 120 -8.93 16.06 -15.73
C LEU A 120 -9.17 17.54 -16.04
N ASP A 121 -8.26 18.42 -15.61
CA ASP A 121 -8.38 19.87 -15.72
C ASP A 121 -9.73 20.39 -15.17
N CYS A 122 -10.08 19.96 -13.96
CA CYS A 122 -11.35 20.26 -13.31
C CYS A 122 -11.16 20.67 -11.84
N THR A 123 -12.25 21.11 -11.19
CA THR A 123 -12.21 21.43 -9.76
C THR A 123 -12.19 20.17 -8.90
N VAL A 124 -11.81 20.33 -7.62
CA VAL A 124 -11.79 19.21 -6.65
C VAL A 124 -13.18 18.61 -6.48
N GLU A 125 -14.23 19.44 -6.48
CA GLU A 125 -15.63 19.00 -6.35
C GLU A 125 -16.08 18.18 -7.55
N GLN A 126 -15.69 18.60 -8.75
CA GLN A 126 -15.97 17.86 -9.99
C GLN A 126 -15.21 16.52 -10.01
N ALA A 127 -13.95 16.53 -9.64
CA ALA A 127 -13.17 15.30 -9.53
C ALA A 127 -13.77 14.33 -8.50
N ALA A 128 -14.24 14.84 -7.36
CA ALA A 128 -14.91 14.03 -6.35
C ALA A 128 -16.21 13.39 -6.87
N ALA A 129 -17.00 14.12 -7.64
CA ALA A 129 -18.21 13.58 -8.29
C ALA A 129 -17.89 12.45 -9.29
N LEU A 130 -16.75 12.53 -9.97
CA LEU A 130 -16.30 11.53 -10.94
C LEU A 130 -15.51 10.37 -10.30
N ARG A 131 -15.20 10.44 -9.00
CA ARG A 131 -14.29 9.50 -8.33
C ARG A 131 -14.68 8.03 -8.53
N ALA A 132 -15.97 7.72 -8.39
CA ALA A 132 -16.49 6.36 -8.57
C ALA A 132 -16.32 5.87 -10.02
N GLN A 133 -16.56 6.74 -11.01
CA GLN A 133 -16.38 6.42 -12.42
C GLN A 133 -14.88 6.22 -12.77
N VAL A 134 -14.02 7.09 -12.28
CA VAL A 134 -12.56 6.98 -12.46
C VAL A 134 -12.01 5.66 -11.91
N ALA A 135 -12.60 5.14 -10.83
CA ALA A 135 -12.21 3.87 -10.22
C ALA A 135 -12.57 2.64 -11.08
N LEU A 136 -13.55 2.77 -11.98
CA LEU A 136 -13.94 1.66 -12.84
C LEU A 136 -12.77 1.22 -13.75
N PRO A 137 -12.70 -0.07 -14.09
CA PRO A 137 -11.80 -0.57 -15.13
C PRO A 137 -12.02 0.15 -16.47
N VAL A 138 -10.95 0.30 -17.25
CA VAL A 138 -10.98 0.96 -18.56
C VAL A 138 -12.03 0.35 -19.50
N LYS A 139 -12.21 -0.97 -19.45
CA LYS A 139 -13.25 -1.69 -20.23
C LYS A 139 -14.69 -1.27 -19.90
N LEU A 140 -14.91 -0.66 -18.73
CA LEU A 140 -16.21 -0.14 -18.28
C LEU A 140 -16.30 1.39 -18.37
N GLY A 141 -15.38 2.02 -19.11
CA GLY A 141 -15.37 3.47 -19.30
C GLY A 141 -14.70 4.26 -18.16
N GLY A 142 -14.02 3.59 -17.21
CA GLY A 142 -13.24 4.25 -16.18
C GLY A 142 -11.78 4.47 -16.57
N LEU A 143 -10.97 4.93 -15.63
CA LEU A 143 -9.54 5.14 -15.79
C LEU A 143 -8.70 4.04 -15.09
N GLY A 144 -9.32 3.08 -14.45
CA GLY A 144 -8.61 2.01 -13.73
C GLY A 144 -7.77 2.52 -12.55
N ILE A 145 -8.21 3.61 -11.91
CA ILE A 145 -7.58 4.15 -10.69
C ILE A 145 -8.49 3.83 -9.49
N PRO A 146 -8.44 2.61 -8.95
CA PRO A 146 -9.28 2.21 -7.83
C PRO A 146 -8.94 3.01 -6.57
N ASP A 147 -9.89 3.05 -5.62
CA ASP A 147 -9.62 3.60 -4.30
C ASP A 147 -8.67 2.64 -3.54
N PRO A 148 -7.47 3.10 -3.17
CA PRO A 148 -6.49 2.23 -2.51
C PRO A 148 -6.95 1.73 -1.14
N ARG A 149 -7.97 2.35 -0.53
CA ARG A 149 -8.55 1.90 0.74
C ARG A 149 -9.43 0.66 0.57
N THR A 150 -10.05 0.48 -0.59
CA THR A 150 -11.03 -0.61 -0.84
C THR A 150 -10.45 -1.82 -1.56
N THR A 151 -9.26 -1.72 -2.12
CA THR A 151 -8.68 -2.75 -3.00
C THR A 151 -8.06 -3.94 -2.25
N GLY A 152 -8.19 -4.03 -0.95
CA GLY A 152 -7.61 -5.07 -0.09
C GLY A 152 -8.61 -6.08 0.50
N SER A 153 -9.83 -6.16 -0.03
CA SER A 153 -10.88 -7.11 0.44
C SER A 153 -10.95 -8.32 -0.45
#